data_0d3ec53686f473bfc4a087af839c89fd
#
_entry.id   0d3ec53686f473bfc4a087af839c89fd
#
_cell.length_a   1.000
_cell.length_b   1.000
_cell.length_c   1.000
_cell.angle_alpha   90.00
_cell.angle_beta   90.00
_cell.angle_gamma   90.00
#
_symmetry.space_group_name_H-M   'P 1'
#
loop_
_entity.id
_entity.type
_entity.pdbx_description
1 polymer ?
#
loop_
_entity_poly.entity_id
_entity_poly.type
_entity_poly.pdbx_seq_one_letter_code
_entity_poly.pdbx_strand_id
1 'polypeptide(L)'
;MSEYTGEVVHGGPSDVRELAHLTIRKASVSEQDNNAYLLTCRATGEQLLIDAADDPHRLRALVDEGTGWLDAVVTTHRHWDHHRALADVVEHTGARVLAGAQDADELPVPVGERLTHGDRVTFGEVELEVIQLRGHTPGSVALLYRDPEGPAHLFTGDSLFPGGVGNTFGDAVAFASLVDDVEQRVFATLDDDTWFYPGHGKDSTLGAERPHLAEWRARGW
;
A
#
# COMPACT_ATOMS: atom_id res chain seq x y z
N MET A 1 8.49 -14.06 19.37
CA MET A 1 8.29 -13.46 18.02
C MET A 1 9.35 -12.37 17.88
N SER A 2 9.99 -12.24 16.71
CA SER A 2 10.90 -11.13 16.44
C SER A 2 10.10 -9.84 16.37
N GLU A 3 10.69 -8.73 16.82
CA GLU A 3 10.07 -7.41 16.65
C GLU A 3 10.01 -7.09 15.16
N TYR A 4 8.89 -6.51 14.68
CA TYR A 4 8.72 -6.08 13.31
C TYR A 4 9.71 -4.96 12.98
N THR A 5 10.45 -5.11 11.90
CA THR A 5 11.48 -4.16 11.46
C THR A 5 11.11 -3.45 10.14
N GLY A 6 10.23 -4.05 9.35
CA GLY A 6 9.91 -3.65 7.97
C GLY A 6 11.00 -3.99 6.96
N GLU A 7 12.07 -4.66 7.39
CA GLU A 7 13.16 -5.07 6.50
C GLU A 7 12.88 -6.44 5.89
N VAL A 8 12.69 -6.48 4.57
CA VAL A 8 12.49 -7.69 3.78
C VAL A 8 13.45 -7.69 2.59
N VAL A 9 13.74 -8.87 2.07
CA VAL A 9 14.57 -9.05 0.86
C VAL A 9 13.82 -9.90 -0.14
N HIS A 10 14.04 -9.67 -1.43
CA HIS A 10 13.43 -10.44 -2.51
C HIS A 10 13.65 -11.95 -2.32
N GLY A 11 12.58 -12.71 -2.39
CA GLY A 11 12.58 -14.17 -2.19
C GLY A 11 12.82 -14.62 -0.74
N GLY A 12 12.95 -13.69 0.20
CA GLY A 12 13.11 -13.98 1.63
C GLY A 12 11.77 -14.20 2.36
N PRO A 13 11.83 -14.46 3.67
CA PRO A 13 10.64 -14.56 4.50
C PRO A 13 9.92 -13.22 4.60
N SER A 14 8.63 -13.28 4.90
CA SER A 14 7.87 -12.07 5.25
C SER A 14 8.27 -11.56 6.64
N ASP A 15 8.17 -10.24 6.84
CA ASP A 15 8.19 -9.63 8.16
C ASP A 15 6.74 -9.41 8.64
N VAL A 16 6.47 -9.72 9.92
CA VAL A 16 5.10 -9.83 10.44
C VAL A 16 4.89 -8.88 11.62
N ARG A 17 3.91 -8.00 11.48
CA ARG A 17 3.41 -7.14 12.57
C ARG A 17 2.03 -7.63 13.01
N GLU A 18 1.94 -8.00 14.28
CA GLU A 18 0.67 -8.38 14.89
C GLU A 18 0.10 -7.20 15.69
N LEU A 19 -1.08 -6.72 15.28
CA LEU A 19 -1.89 -5.74 16.00
C LEU A 19 -3.05 -6.46 16.71
N ALA A 20 -3.84 -5.74 17.50
CA ALA A 20 -4.96 -6.34 18.23
C ALA A 20 -5.99 -6.99 17.27
N HIS A 21 -6.32 -6.34 16.17
CA HIS A 21 -7.38 -6.76 15.23
C HIS A 21 -6.87 -7.13 13.83
N LEU A 22 -5.63 -6.76 13.50
CA LEU A 22 -5.05 -6.92 12.18
C LEU A 22 -3.66 -7.57 12.27
N THR A 23 -3.36 -8.50 11.38
CA THR A 23 -1.98 -8.93 11.12
C THR A 23 -1.54 -8.38 9.78
N ILE A 24 -0.38 -7.73 9.76
CA ILE A 24 0.28 -7.19 8.55
C ILE A 24 1.48 -8.07 8.24
N ARG A 25 1.54 -8.64 7.02
CA ARG A 25 2.71 -9.34 6.51
C ARG A 25 3.27 -8.57 5.33
N LYS A 26 4.54 -8.19 5.41
CA LYS A 26 5.29 -7.56 4.34
C LYS A 26 6.20 -8.58 3.67
N ALA A 27 6.22 -8.58 2.34
CA ALA A 27 7.17 -9.37 1.56
C ALA A 27 7.75 -8.52 0.42
N SER A 28 9.03 -8.71 0.09
CA SER A 28 9.61 -8.19 -1.15
C SER A 28 9.48 -9.24 -2.24
N VAL A 29 8.94 -8.87 -3.39
CA VAL A 29 8.54 -9.79 -4.46
C VAL A 29 9.26 -9.55 -5.80
N SER A 30 10.24 -8.63 -5.83
CA SER A 30 11.04 -8.38 -7.03
C SER A 30 12.46 -7.90 -6.69
N GLU A 31 13.34 -7.94 -7.70
CA GLU A 31 14.69 -7.35 -7.60
C GLU A 31 14.69 -5.81 -7.48
N GLN A 32 13.55 -5.18 -7.70
CA GLN A 32 13.35 -3.73 -7.54
C GLN A 32 12.79 -3.39 -6.15
N ASP A 33 12.84 -4.35 -5.21
CA ASP A 33 12.30 -4.23 -3.86
C ASP A 33 10.81 -3.87 -3.80
N ASN A 34 10.01 -4.29 -4.82
CA ASN A 34 8.55 -4.12 -4.74
C ASN A 34 8.01 -4.86 -3.53
N ASN A 35 7.26 -4.13 -2.72
CA ASN A 35 6.59 -4.66 -1.54
C ASN A 35 5.18 -5.15 -1.90
N ALA A 36 4.81 -6.28 -1.33
CA ALA A 36 3.43 -6.75 -1.25
C ALA A 36 3.05 -6.88 0.23
N TYR A 37 1.84 -6.45 0.57
CA TYR A 37 1.35 -6.50 1.95
C TYR A 37 0.11 -7.36 2.04
N LEU A 38 0.17 -8.44 2.82
CA LEU A 38 -1.00 -9.24 3.16
C LEU A 38 -1.54 -8.80 4.51
N LEU A 39 -2.78 -8.35 4.50
CA LEU A 39 -3.54 -7.95 5.67
C LEU A 39 -4.51 -9.07 6.04
N THR A 40 -4.49 -9.53 7.28
CA THR A 40 -5.40 -10.59 7.78
C THR A 40 -6.24 -10.05 8.92
N CYS A 41 -7.55 -10.06 8.78
CA CYS A 41 -8.48 -9.78 9.87
C CYS A 41 -8.37 -10.89 10.91
N ARG A 42 -8.01 -10.56 12.15
CA ARG A 42 -7.78 -11.56 13.20
C ARG A 42 -9.08 -12.19 13.72
N ALA A 43 -10.20 -11.49 13.60
CA ALA A 43 -11.49 -11.99 14.04
C ALA A 43 -12.10 -13.00 13.08
N THR A 44 -11.98 -12.76 11.76
CA THR A 44 -12.67 -13.58 10.75
C THR A 44 -11.74 -14.45 9.90
N GLY A 45 -10.45 -14.06 9.81
CA GLY A 45 -9.47 -14.71 8.95
C GLY A 45 -9.52 -14.24 7.49
N GLU A 46 -10.41 -13.32 7.14
CA GLU A 46 -10.45 -12.72 5.80
C GLU A 46 -9.17 -11.95 5.50
N GLN A 47 -8.72 -12.00 4.24
CA GLN A 47 -7.44 -11.45 3.82
C GLN A 47 -7.57 -10.50 2.65
N LEU A 48 -6.77 -9.43 2.69
CA LEU A 48 -6.62 -8.46 1.62
C LEU A 48 -5.13 -8.35 1.27
N LEU A 49 -4.82 -8.42 -0.04
CA LEU A 49 -3.48 -8.18 -0.56
C LEU A 49 -3.40 -6.75 -1.13
N ILE A 50 -2.36 -6.02 -0.77
CA ILE A 50 -2.02 -4.73 -1.38
C ILE A 50 -0.84 -4.98 -2.33
N ASP A 51 -1.05 -4.67 -3.60
CA ASP A 51 -0.16 -4.84 -4.74
C ASP A 51 0.28 -6.29 -5.00
N ALA A 52 -0.34 -6.90 -6.00
CA ALA A 52 0.13 -8.16 -6.60
C ALA A 52 1.30 -7.84 -7.57
N ALA A 53 2.39 -7.30 -7.01
CA ALA A 53 3.44 -6.61 -7.74
C ALA A 53 4.24 -7.52 -8.67
N ASP A 54 4.73 -8.65 -8.18
CA ASP A 54 5.51 -9.63 -8.95
C ASP A 54 5.50 -10.99 -8.25
N ASP A 55 6.21 -12.00 -8.79
CA ASP A 55 6.38 -13.34 -8.27
C ASP A 55 5.09 -13.98 -7.74
N PRO A 56 4.20 -14.48 -8.62
CA PRO A 56 2.93 -15.06 -8.21
C PRO A 56 3.09 -16.28 -7.29
N HIS A 57 4.23 -16.99 -7.34
CA HIS A 57 4.50 -18.11 -6.44
C HIS A 57 4.79 -17.61 -5.01
N ARG A 58 5.58 -16.52 -4.88
CA ARG A 58 5.83 -15.90 -3.57
C ARG A 58 4.57 -15.30 -2.98
N LEU A 59 3.71 -14.69 -3.81
CA LEU A 59 2.43 -14.14 -3.36
C LEU A 59 1.46 -15.23 -2.88
N ARG A 60 1.39 -16.38 -3.58
CA ARG A 60 0.60 -17.53 -3.10
C ARG A 60 1.12 -18.04 -1.76
N ALA A 61 2.44 -18.21 -1.63
CA ALA A 61 3.05 -18.58 -0.35
C ALA A 61 2.73 -17.55 0.75
N LEU A 62 2.73 -16.25 0.44
CA LEU A 62 2.36 -15.20 1.40
C LEU A 62 0.90 -15.34 1.86
N VAL A 63 -0.03 -15.64 0.94
CA VAL A 63 -1.45 -15.91 1.27
C VAL A 63 -1.56 -17.14 2.19
N ASP A 64 -0.77 -18.18 1.93
CA ASP A 64 -0.73 -19.41 2.75
C ASP A 64 -0.08 -19.19 4.12
N GLU A 65 0.82 -18.23 4.28
CA GLU A 65 1.36 -17.80 5.59
C GLU A 65 0.26 -17.21 6.51
N GLY A 66 -0.84 -16.75 5.94
CA GLY A 66 -2.04 -16.35 6.66
C GLY A 66 -3.05 -17.50 6.80
N THR A 67 -4.21 -17.36 6.18
CA THR A 67 -5.30 -18.35 6.22
C THR A 67 -5.41 -19.22 4.97
N GLY A 68 -4.63 -18.90 3.93
CA GLY A 68 -4.68 -19.58 2.63
C GLY A 68 -5.85 -19.14 1.73
N TRP A 69 -6.66 -18.18 2.17
CA TRP A 69 -7.80 -17.65 1.41
C TRP A 69 -7.62 -16.13 1.20
N LEU A 70 -7.78 -15.65 -0.02
CA LEU A 70 -7.67 -14.24 -0.38
C LEU A 70 -9.04 -13.70 -0.85
N ASP A 71 -9.56 -12.70 -0.15
CA ASP A 71 -10.86 -12.11 -0.42
C ASP A 71 -10.79 -10.95 -1.40
N ALA A 72 -9.71 -10.17 -1.33
CA ALA A 72 -9.54 -8.97 -2.13
C ALA A 72 -8.08 -8.67 -2.46
N VAL A 73 -7.87 -8.04 -3.61
CA VAL A 73 -6.60 -7.40 -3.99
C VAL A 73 -6.88 -5.93 -4.27
N VAL A 74 -6.13 -5.03 -3.61
CA VAL A 74 -6.09 -3.61 -3.95
C VAL A 74 -4.80 -3.32 -4.69
N THR A 75 -4.89 -2.78 -5.90
CA THR A 75 -3.73 -2.21 -6.61
C THR A 75 -3.67 -0.71 -6.32
N THR A 76 -2.55 -0.27 -5.72
CA THR A 76 -2.38 1.12 -5.29
C THR A 76 -2.36 2.11 -6.44
N HIS A 77 -1.78 1.72 -7.59
CA HIS A 77 -1.73 2.53 -8.80
C HIS A 77 -1.41 1.68 -10.05
N ARG A 78 -1.51 2.28 -11.23
CA ARG A 78 -1.48 1.59 -12.52
C ARG A 78 -0.09 1.21 -13.06
N HIS A 79 1.02 1.50 -12.38
CA HIS A 79 2.32 1.12 -12.90
C HIS A 79 2.48 -0.40 -12.88
N TRP A 80 2.99 -0.93 -13.98
CA TRP A 80 3.03 -2.35 -14.28
C TRP A 80 3.73 -3.20 -13.22
N ASP A 81 4.70 -2.64 -12.54
CA ASP A 81 5.46 -3.30 -11.48
C ASP A 81 4.69 -3.44 -10.15
N HIS A 82 3.48 -2.90 -10.05
CA HIS A 82 2.55 -3.10 -8.93
C HIS A 82 1.44 -4.12 -9.23
N HIS A 83 1.38 -4.65 -10.47
CA HIS A 83 0.32 -5.57 -10.86
C HIS A 83 0.74 -6.66 -11.85
N ARG A 84 2.05 -6.95 -12.00
CA ARG A 84 2.55 -8.00 -12.90
C ARG A 84 1.92 -9.36 -12.61
N ALA A 85 1.77 -9.71 -11.32
CA ALA A 85 1.19 -10.97 -10.89
C ALA A 85 -0.33 -10.92 -10.66
N LEU A 86 -0.99 -9.77 -10.89
CA LEU A 86 -2.39 -9.58 -10.55
C LEU A 86 -3.31 -10.58 -11.25
N ALA A 87 -3.10 -10.82 -12.55
CA ALA A 87 -3.91 -11.77 -13.31
C ALA A 87 -3.77 -13.19 -12.78
N ASP A 88 -2.54 -13.64 -12.51
CA ASP A 88 -2.28 -14.98 -11.95
C ASP A 88 -2.87 -15.15 -10.55
N VAL A 89 -2.77 -14.12 -9.70
CA VAL A 89 -3.33 -14.15 -8.34
C VAL A 89 -4.84 -14.23 -8.40
N VAL A 90 -5.48 -13.40 -9.23
CA VAL A 90 -6.96 -13.41 -9.37
C VAL A 90 -7.48 -14.69 -9.98
N GLU A 91 -6.81 -15.23 -11.00
CA GLU A 91 -7.18 -16.52 -11.60
C GLU A 91 -7.12 -17.64 -10.57
N HIS A 92 -6.12 -17.63 -9.70
CA HIS A 92 -5.91 -18.66 -8.70
C HIS A 92 -6.88 -18.56 -7.51
N THR A 93 -7.16 -17.34 -7.04
CA THR A 93 -7.88 -17.10 -5.77
C THR A 93 -9.36 -16.74 -5.97
N GLY A 94 -9.71 -16.17 -7.12
CA GLY A 94 -11.03 -15.57 -7.33
C GLY A 94 -11.24 -14.28 -6.54
N ALA A 95 -10.20 -13.67 -5.99
CA ALA A 95 -10.28 -12.46 -5.20
C ALA A 95 -10.90 -11.31 -5.99
N ARG A 96 -11.71 -10.47 -5.32
CA ARG A 96 -12.22 -9.23 -5.90
C ARG A 96 -11.08 -8.23 -6.09
N VAL A 97 -11.14 -7.48 -7.19
CA VAL A 97 -10.09 -6.50 -7.56
C VAL A 97 -10.59 -5.09 -7.33
N LEU A 98 -9.80 -4.31 -6.60
CA LEU A 98 -10.07 -2.92 -6.29
C LEU A 98 -8.87 -2.06 -6.75
N ALA A 99 -9.14 -0.86 -7.25
CA ALA A 99 -8.10 0.11 -7.61
C ALA A 99 -8.68 1.52 -7.67
N GLY A 100 -7.81 2.53 -7.64
CA GLY A 100 -8.21 3.91 -7.82
C GLY A 100 -8.95 4.14 -9.14
N ALA A 101 -10.06 4.87 -9.11
CA ALA A 101 -11.00 4.99 -10.23
C ALA A 101 -10.35 5.48 -11.53
N GLN A 102 -9.33 6.34 -11.45
CA GLN A 102 -8.64 6.90 -12.61
C GLN A 102 -7.54 6.00 -13.17
N ASP A 103 -7.11 4.98 -12.44
CA ASP A 103 -6.10 4.01 -12.86
C ASP A 103 -6.71 2.64 -13.24
N ALA A 104 -7.96 2.40 -12.86
CA ALA A 104 -8.62 1.10 -12.95
C ALA A 104 -8.67 0.50 -14.37
N ASP A 105 -8.79 1.34 -15.41
CA ASP A 105 -8.89 0.89 -16.80
C ASP A 105 -7.53 0.47 -17.41
N GLU A 106 -6.43 0.78 -16.72
CA GLU A 106 -5.08 0.43 -17.14
C GLU A 106 -4.59 -0.92 -16.56
N LEU A 107 -5.40 -1.54 -15.68
CA LEU A 107 -5.03 -2.81 -15.05
C LEU A 107 -5.31 -4.01 -15.99
N PRO A 108 -4.54 -5.12 -15.87
CA PRO A 108 -4.64 -6.26 -16.77
C PRO A 108 -5.89 -7.12 -16.58
N VAL A 109 -6.68 -6.85 -15.54
CA VAL A 109 -7.93 -7.56 -15.21
C VAL A 109 -9.05 -6.57 -14.92
N PRO A 110 -10.33 -6.96 -15.09
CA PRO A 110 -11.44 -6.09 -14.73
C PRO A 110 -11.41 -5.71 -13.24
N VAL A 111 -11.51 -4.41 -12.96
CA VAL A 111 -11.64 -3.88 -11.61
C VAL A 111 -13.12 -3.88 -11.21
N GLY A 112 -13.45 -4.66 -10.19
CA GLY A 112 -14.81 -4.80 -9.69
C GLY A 112 -15.26 -3.60 -8.86
N GLU A 113 -14.34 -2.92 -8.18
CA GLU A 113 -14.63 -1.77 -7.32
C GLU A 113 -13.62 -0.64 -7.57
N ARG A 114 -14.12 0.53 -7.95
CA ARG A 114 -13.32 1.72 -8.26
C ARG A 114 -13.31 2.66 -7.06
N LEU A 115 -12.12 2.90 -6.53
CA LEU A 115 -11.92 3.65 -5.30
C LEU A 115 -11.71 5.14 -5.56
N THR A 116 -12.32 5.96 -4.70
CA THR A 116 -12.13 7.41 -4.65
C THR A 116 -11.76 7.86 -3.24
N HIS A 117 -11.32 9.11 -3.09
CA HIS A 117 -10.96 9.65 -1.78
C HIS A 117 -12.13 9.62 -0.79
N GLY A 118 -11.91 9.07 0.39
CA GLY A 118 -12.89 8.94 1.45
C GLY A 118 -13.72 7.65 1.42
N ASP A 119 -13.58 6.84 0.36
CA ASP A 119 -14.17 5.50 0.33
C ASP A 119 -13.56 4.59 1.40
N ARG A 120 -14.19 3.46 1.64
CA ARG A 120 -13.79 2.48 2.62
C ARG A 120 -13.69 1.10 1.99
N VAL A 121 -12.58 0.44 2.22
CA VAL A 121 -12.37 -0.96 1.84
C VAL A 121 -12.51 -1.83 3.08
N THR A 122 -13.40 -2.82 3.03
CA THR A 122 -13.66 -3.71 4.16
C THR A 122 -13.34 -5.16 3.83
N PHE A 123 -12.76 -5.86 4.81
CA PHE A 123 -12.57 -7.32 4.80
C PHE A 123 -12.67 -7.83 6.24
N GLY A 124 -13.59 -8.77 6.46
CA GLY A 124 -13.98 -9.16 7.81
C GLY A 124 -14.47 -7.98 8.64
N GLU A 125 -13.87 -7.78 9.81
CA GLU A 125 -14.17 -6.65 10.71
C GLU A 125 -13.18 -5.48 10.55
N VAL A 126 -12.26 -5.56 9.59
CA VAL A 126 -11.27 -4.52 9.31
C VAL A 126 -11.80 -3.56 8.25
N GLU A 127 -11.59 -2.28 8.47
CA GLU A 127 -11.90 -1.21 7.56
C GLU A 127 -10.66 -0.36 7.28
N LEU A 128 -10.40 -0.09 5.99
CA LEU A 128 -9.35 0.81 5.53
C LEU A 128 -9.97 2.03 4.87
N GLU A 129 -9.56 3.23 5.26
CA GLU A 129 -9.94 4.49 4.62
C GLU A 129 -9.08 4.71 3.37
N VAL A 130 -9.70 5.09 2.25
CA VAL A 130 -9.01 5.37 0.99
C VAL A 130 -8.60 6.84 0.94
N ILE A 131 -7.31 7.09 0.78
CA ILE A 131 -6.73 8.42 0.60
C ILE A 131 -6.16 8.51 -0.81
N GLN A 132 -6.80 9.28 -1.70
CA GLN A 132 -6.24 9.53 -3.04
C GLN A 132 -5.07 10.51 -2.94
N LEU A 133 -3.94 10.17 -3.58
CA LEU A 133 -2.70 10.95 -3.61
C LEU A 133 -2.27 11.13 -5.08
N ARG A 134 -2.74 12.21 -5.71
CA ARG A 134 -2.62 12.45 -7.16
C ARG A 134 -1.25 13.03 -7.53
N GLY A 135 -0.59 12.41 -8.50
CA GLY A 135 0.66 12.98 -9.07
C GLY A 135 1.59 11.89 -9.58
N HIS A 136 1.95 10.89 -8.77
CA HIS A 136 2.70 9.74 -9.27
C HIS A 136 1.91 9.04 -10.39
N THR A 137 0.63 8.76 -10.15
CA THR A 137 -0.39 8.52 -11.17
C THR A 137 -1.67 9.31 -10.86
N PRO A 138 -2.61 9.48 -11.81
CA PRO A 138 -3.86 10.17 -11.55
C PRO A 138 -4.74 9.47 -10.52
N GLY A 139 -4.71 8.14 -10.48
CA GLY A 139 -5.55 7.29 -9.65
C GLY A 139 -4.86 6.69 -8.44
N SER A 140 -3.64 7.12 -8.09
CA SER A 140 -2.93 6.60 -6.92
C SER A 140 -3.76 6.71 -5.64
N VAL A 141 -3.85 5.61 -4.90
CA VAL A 141 -4.54 5.54 -3.61
C VAL A 141 -3.60 5.00 -2.54
N ALA A 142 -3.70 5.59 -1.35
CA ALA A 142 -3.16 5.04 -0.12
C ALA A 142 -4.31 4.46 0.72
N LEU A 143 -4.00 3.46 1.54
CA LEU A 143 -4.97 2.79 2.41
C LEU A 143 -4.58 3.01 3.87
N LEU A 144 -5.48 3.57 4.65
CA LEU A 144 -5.25 3.90 6.05
C LEU A 144 -6.04 2.96 6.96
N TYR A 145 -5.33 2.22 7.80
CA TYR A 145 -5.90 1.52 8.95
C TYR A 145 -5.71 2.36 10.21
N ARG A 146 -6.82 2.71 10.88
CA ARG A 146 -6.78 3.36 12.20
C ARG A 146 -6.86 2.27 13.26
N ASP A 147 -5.71 1.92 13.84
CA ASP A 147 -5.69 0.95 14.93
C ASP A 147 -6.38 1.53 16.16
N PRO A 148 -7.45 0.89 16.68
CA PRO A 148 -8.14 1.38 17.88
C PRO A 148 -7.29 1.30 19.14
N GLU A 149 -6.20 0.52 19.14
CA GLU A 149 -5.36 0.28 20.31
C GLU A 149 -3.92 0.80 20.14
N GLY A 150 -3.61 1.44 18.99
CA GLY A 150 -2.25 1.89 18.67
C GLY A 150 -2.19 3.00 17.63
N PRO A 151 -1.00 3.26 17.09
CA PRO A 151 -0.83 4.22 16.01
C PRO A 151 -1.53 3.77 14.73
N ALA A 152 -1.81 4.71 13.84
CA ALA A 152 -2.34 4.42 12.52
C ALA A 152 -1.28 3.79 11.59
N HIS A 153 -1.75 3.02 10.59
CA HIS A 153 -0.93 2.34 9.60
C HIS A 153 -1.38 2.76 8.19
N LEU A 154 -0.48 3.34 7.40
CA LEU A 154 -0.76 3.91 6.09
C LEU A 154 0.04 3.18 4.99
N PHE A 155 -0.63 2.50 4.07
CA PHE A 155 -0.02 1.87 2.90
C PHE A 155 -0.03 2.86 1.75
N THR A 156 1.13 3.37 1.35
CA THR A 156 1.24 4.56 0.50
C THR A 156 1.43 4.27 -0.97
N GLY A 157 1.64 3.01 -1.35
CA GLY A 157 2.12 2.71 -2.69
C GLY A 157 3.33 3.59 -3.02
N ASP A 158 3.38 4.13 -4.22
CA ASP A 158 4.47 4.98 -4.67
C ASP A 158 4.20 6.49 -4.50
N SER A 159 3.29 6.85 -3.58
CA SER A 159 3.00 8.26 -3.32
C SER A 159 3.89 8.89 -2.26
N LEU A 160 4.34 8.10 -1.27
CA LEU A 160 5.19 8.57 -0.17
C LEU A 160 6.21 7.49 0.20
N PHE A 161 7.47 7.91 0.30
CA PHE A 161 8.63 7.10 0.68
C PHE A 161 9.41 7.76 1.82
N PRO A 162 10.25 7.02 2.52
CA PRO A 162 11.30 7.63 3.34
C PRO A 162 12.16 8.57 2.49
N GLY A 163 12.22 9.84 2.89
CA GLY A 163 13.00 10.86 2.21
C GLY A 163 12.31 11.59 1.04
N GLY A 164 11.03 11.30 0.72
CA GLY A 164 10.34 12.06 -0.34
C GLY A 164 9.02 11.49 -0.81
N VAL A 165 8.46 12.16 -1.81
CA VAL A 165 7.28 11.69 -2.56
C VAL A 165 7.71 10.90 -3.79
N GLY A 166 6.76 10.16 -4.39
CA GLY A 166 7.01 9.39 -5.60
C GLY A 166 7.39 10.22 -6.82
N ASN A 167 8.06 9.57 -7.76
CA ASN A 167 8.52 10.21 -8.98
C ASN A 167 7.33 10.66 -9.84
N THR A 168 7.35 11.89 -10.34
CA THR A 168 6.35 12.44 -11.25
C THR A 168 6.90 12.66 -12.67
N PHE A 169 8.04 12.04 -12.97
CA PHE A 169 8.68 11.99 -14.32
C PHE A 169 8.96 13.38 -14.90
N GLY A 170 9.28 14.35 -14.04
CA GLY A 170 9.58 15.73 -14.43
C GLY A 170 8.34 16.61 -14.68
N ASP A 171 7.14 16.10 -14.41
CA ASP A 171 5.90 16.90 -14.47
C ASP A 171 5.75 17.73 -13.17
N ALA A 172 6.02 19.03 -13.28
CA ALA A 172 5.94 19.95 -12.15
C ALA A 172 4.50 20.13 -11.61
N VAL A 173 3.47 19.95 -12.45
CA VAL A 173 2.07 20.07 -12.01
C VAL A 173 1.68 18.83 -11.22
N ALA A 174 2.06 17.65 -11.71
CA ALA A 174 1.87 16.39 -11.02
C ALA A 174 2.63 16.37 -9.69
N PHE A 175 3.88 16.88 -9.66
CA PHE A 175 4.67 17.00 -8.44
C PHE A 175 3.97 17.91 -7.40
N ALA A 176 3.55 19.11 -7.81
CA ALA A 176 2.84 20.01 -6.92
C ALA A 176 1.56 19.39 -6.35
N SER A 177 0.78 18.70 -7.21
CA SER A 177 -0.43 17.98 -6.79
C SER A 177 -0.13 16.90 -5.75
N LEU A 178 0.93 16.11 -5.96
CA LEU A 178 1.31 15.02 -5.06
C LEU A 178 1.76 15.55 -3.70
N VAL A 179 2.64 16.57 -3.70
CA VAL A 179 3.10 17.19 -2.44
C VAL A 179 1.94 17.83 -1.69
N ASP A 180 1.03 18.53 -2.38
CA ASP A 180 -0.15 19.14 -1.76
C ASP A 180 -1.07 18.08 -1.15
N ASP A 181 -1.38 16.99 -1.88
CA ASP A 181 -2.20 15.91 -1.36
C ASP A 181 -1.53 15.21 -0.16
N VAL A 182 -0.22 14.95 -0.21
CA VAL A 182 0.54 14.33 0.89
C VAL A 182 0.56 15.25 2.11
N GLU A 183 0.85 16.54 1.96
CA GLU A 183 0.83 17.49 3.08
C GLU A 183 -0.56 17.63 3.69
N GLN A 184 -1.61 17.82 2.86
CA GLN A 184 -2.95 18.13 3.34
C GLN A 184 -3.73 16.91 3.83
N ARG A 185 -3.57 15.75 3.17
CA ARG A 185 -4.37 14.56 3.45
C ARG A 185 -3.67 13.55 4.35
N VAL A 186 -2.35 13.64 4.47
CA VAL A 186 -1.55 12.73 5.30
C VAL A 186 -0.95 13.51 6.47
N PHE A 187 0.02 14.38 6.23
CA PHE A 187 0.76 15.04 7.32
C PHE A 187 -0.07 16.02 8.15
N ALA A 188 -1.10 16.66 7.58
CA ALA A 188 -1.98 17.56 8.34
C ALA A 188 -3.08 16.83 9.14
N THR A 189 -3.32 15.53 8.87
CA THR A 189 -4.46 14.79 9.43
C THR A 189 -4.05 13.61 10.31
N LEU A 190 -2.79 13.17 10.22
CA LEU A 190 -2.28 11.99 10.92
C LEU A 190 -1.14 12.38 11.87
N ASP A 191 -1.04 11.65 12.97
CA ASP A 191 -0.05 11.87 14.02
C ASP A 191 1.36 11.37 13.62
N ASP A 192 2.38 11.83 14.33
CA ASP A 192 3.79 11.53 14.04
C ASP A 192 4.16 10.05 14.21
N ASP A 193 3.45 9.33 15.06
CA ASP A 193 3.64 7.89 15.28
C ASP A 193 2.97 7.01 14.24
N THR A 194 2.24 7.59 13.27
CA THR A 194 1.69 6.86 12.13
C THR A 194 2.82 6.20 11.35
N TRP A 195 2.76 4.88 11.25
CA TRP A 195 3.68 4.07 10.47
C TRP A 195 3.22 4.01 9.02
N PHE A 196 4.11 4.25 8.06
CA PHE A 196 3.75 4.11 6.66
C PHE A 196 4.61 3.07 5.91
N TYR A 197 3.98 2.44 4.91
CA TYR A 197 4.39 1.27 4.17
C TYR A 197 4.40 1.59 2.68
N PRO A 198 5.56 1.89 2.07
CA PRO A 198 5.64 2.26 0.65
C PRO A 198 5.60 1.06 -0.28
N GLY A 199 5.38 1.33 -1.57
CA GLY A 199 5.40 0.31 -2.62
C GLY A 199 6.75 -0.34 -2.85
N HIS A 200 7.86 0.31 -2.43
CA HIS A 200 9.22 -0.23 -2.51
C HIS A 200 10.03 0.04 -1.25
N GLY A 201 10.94 -0.86 -0.93
CA GLY A 201 11.98 -0.65 0.07
C GLY A 201 11.47 -0.55 1.50
N LYS A 202 12.07 0.37 2.27
CA LYS A 202 11.88 0.46 3.72
C LYS A 202 10.65 1.26 4.12
N ASP A 203 10.09 0.92 5.27
CA ASP A 203 9.05 1.67 5.94
C ASP A 203 9.63 2.85 6.74
N SER A 204 8.75 3.79 7.17
CA SER A 204 9.12 4.89 8.07
C SER A 204 7.90 5.32 8.91
N THR A 205 8.04 6.39 9.68
CA THR A 205 6.96 7.06 10.40
C THR A 205 6.79 8.48 9.89
N LEU A 206 5.58 9.04 10.02
CA LEU A 206 5.35 10.43 9.61
C LEU A 206 6.21 11.41 10.41
N GLY A 207 6.46 11.13 11.68
CA GLY A 207 7.30 11.97 12.53
C GLY A 207 8.76 12.05 12.08
N ALA A 208 9.30 10.95 11.51
CA ALA A 208 10.65 10.94 10.95
C ALA A 208 10.76 11.83 9.70
N GLU A 209 9.69 11.89 8.90
CA GLU A 209 9.69 12.57 7.59
C GLU A 209 9.16 14.01 7.65
N ARG A 210 8.28 14.34 8.59
CA ARG A 210 7.65 15.66 8.72
C ARG A 210 8.63 16.85 8.71
N PRO A 211 9.81 16.79 9.35
CA PRO A 211 10.77 17.89 9.32
C PRO A 211 11.31 18.21 7.92
N HIS A 212 11.18 17.29 6.96
CA HIS A 212 11.76 17.37 5.63
C HIS A 212 10.79 17.87 4.55
N LEU A 213 9.51 18.09 4.85
CA LEU A 213 8.48 18.48 3.87
C LEU A 213 8.85 19.74 3.07
N ALA A 214 9.37 20.77 3.74
CA ALA A 214 9.79 21.99 3.07
C ALA A 214 10.97 21.78 2.11
N GLU A 215 11.89 20.88 2.47
CA GLU A 215 13.01 20.48 1.62
C GLU A 215 12.51 19.74 0.38
N TRP A 216 11.58 18.77 0.53
CA TRP A 216 10.99 18.03 -0.59
C TRP A 216 10.33 18.97 -1.59
N ARG A 217 9.51 19.89 -1.09
CA ARG A 217 8.84 20.90 -1.93
C ARG A 217 9.85 21.80 -2.68
N ALA A 218 10.92 22.21 -2.02
CA ALA A 218 11.96 23.05 -2.64
C ALA A 218 12.80 22.28 -3.68
N ARG A 219 12.99 20.98 -3.48
CA ARG A 219 13.75 20.10 -4.38
C ARG A 219 13.02 19.89 -5.72
N GLY A 220 11.70 19.81 -5.73
CA GLY A 220 10.89 19.84 -6.95
C GLY A 220 10.76 18.49 -7.69
N TRP A 221 11.04 17.37 -7.04
CA TRP A 221 10.93 16.00 -7.59
C TRP A 221 10.72 14.97 -6.49
#